data_b753de370ff7b5ef6fe9da5a69b76486
#
_entry.id   b753de370ff7b5ef6fe9da5a69b76486
#
_cell.length_a   1.000
_cell.length_b   1.000
_cell.length_c   1.000
_cell.angle_alpha   90.00
_cell.angle_beta   90.00
_cell.angle_gamma   90.00
#
_symmetry.space_group_name_H-M   'P 1'
#
loop_
_entity.id
_entity.type
_entity.pdbx_description
1 polymer ?
#
loop_
_entity_poly.entity_id
_entity_poly.type
_entity_poly.pdbx_seq_one_letter_code
_entity_poly.pdbx_strand_id
1 'polypeptide(L)'
;MEYWELYARRIRELCEKRKISINKLAGMSGLSQSTLDNIMRGISKSPGSITLHKIANAFNMTLSEFLDFKELNEFSFDDNEEEK
;
A
#
# COMPACT_ATOMS: atom_id res chain seq x y z
N MET A 1 -15.21 -2.31 -0.22
CA MET A 1 -13.85 -1.74 -0.29
C MET A 1 -13.13 -2.27 -1.51
N GLU A 2 -12.54 -1.40 -2.28
CA GLU A 2 -11.80 -1.80 -3.45
C GLU A 2 -10.41 -2.30 -3.09
N TYR A 3 -9.87 -3.17 -3.91
CA TYR A 3 -8.58 -3.79 -3.62
C TYR A 3 -7.47 -2.78 -3.39
N TRP A 4 -7.43 -1.71 -4.21
CA TRP A 4 -6.37 -0.70 -4.07
C TRP A 4 -6.43 0.01 -2.72
N GLU A 5 -7.63 0.12 -2.16
CA GLU A 5 -7.81 0.80 -0.87
C GLU A 5 -7.10 0.07 0.26
N LEU A 6 -6.91 -1.22 0.11
CA LEU A 6 -6.21 -2.01 1.12
C LEU A 6 -4.78 -1.51 1.30
N TYR A 7 -4.09 -1.29 0.18
CA TYR A 7 -2.71 -0.81 0.24
C TYR A 7 -2.65 0.62 0.76
N ALA A 8 -3.55 1.47 0.30
CA ALA A 8 -3.58 2.86 0.74
C ALA A 8 -3.79 2.93 2.26
N ARG A 9 -4.73 2.13 2.76
CA ARG A 9 -5.01 2.08 4.19
C ARG A 9 -3.80 1.57 4.97
N ARG A 10 -3.18 0.49 4.50
CA ARG A 10 -2.01 -0.08 5.16
C ARG A 10 -0.89 0.95 5.27
N ILE A 11 -0.62 1.63 4.16
CA ILE A 11 0.42 2.66 4.13
C ILE A 11 0.09 3.78 5.10
N ARG A 12 -1.15 4.24 5.09
CA ARG A 12 -1.57 5.33 5.98
C ARG A 12 -1.40 4.94 7.44
N GLU A 13 -1.81 3.72 7.79
CA GLU A 13 -1.70 3.26 9.17
C GLU A 13 -0.25 3.15 9.60
N LEU A 14 0.62 2.66 8.73
CA LEU A 14 2.03 2.54 9.07
C LEU A 14 2.69 3.91 9.18
N CYS A 15 2.31 4.86 8.32
CA CYS A 15 2.82 6.22 8.42
C CYS A 15 2.41 6.85 9.75
N GLU A 16 1.15 6.66 10.15
CA GLU A 16 0.68 7.20 11.43
C GLU A 16 1.42 6.58 12.59
N LYS A 17 1.62 5.27 12.53
CA LYS A 17 2.31 4.56 13.59
C LYS A 17 3.76 5.03 13.72
N ARG A 18 4.41 5.28 12.60
CA ARG A 18 5.80 5.72 12.58
C ARG A 18 5.94 7.23 12.65
N LYS A 19 4.83 7.95 12.61
CA LYS A 19 4.80 9.42 12.69
C LYS A 19 5.59 10.07 11.56
N ILE A 20 5.39 9.55 10.35
CA ILE A 20 5.99 10.13 9.15
C ILE A 20 4.89 10.49 8.16
N SER A 21 5.18 11.46 7.31
CA SER A 21 4.25 11.88 6.26
C SER A 21 4.41 11.00 5.03
N ILE A 22 3.45 11.10 4.12
CA ILE A 22 3.54 10.43 2.84
C ILE A 22 4.76 10.96 2.05
N ASN A 23 5.02 12.27 2.12
CA ASN A 23 6.19 12.85 1.48
C ASN A 23 7.47 12.24 2.01
N LYS A 24 7.55 12.08 3.32
CA LYS A 24 8.73 11.47 3.93
C LYS A 24 8.89 10.04 3.46
N LEU A 25 7.78 9.32 3.39
CA LEU A 25 7.81 7.93 2.92
C LEU A 25 8.33 7.84 1.49
N ALA A 26 7.91 8.76 0.62
CA ALA A 26 8.38 8.78 -0.77
C ALA A 26 9.90 8.89 -0.80
N GLY A 27 10.45 9.82 -0.03
CA GLY A 27 11.89 9.99 0.04
C GLY A 27 12.60 8.74 0.56
N MET A 28 12.04 8.15 1.63
CA MET A 28 12.66 6.98 2.25
C MET A 28 12.62 5.75 1.34
N SER A 29 11.57 5.63 0.54
CA SER A 29 11.39 4.45 -0.31
C SER A 29 12.07 4.58 -1.65
N GLY A 30 12.53 5.78 -2.01
CA GLY A 30 13.11 6.01 -3.32
C GLY A 30 12.07 6.12 -4.42
N LEU A 31 10.81 6.32 -4.05
CA LEU A 31 9.73 6.50 -5.02
C LEU A 31 9.46 7.98 -5.21
N SER A 32 8.92 8.33 -6.40
CA SER A 32 8.52 9.70 -6.62
C SER A 32 7.26 10.00 -5.83
N GLN A 33 7.05 11.27 -5.53
CA GLN A 33 5.83 11.71 -4.87
C GLN A 33 4.60 11.32 -5.70
N SER A 34 4.70 11.45 -7.02
CA SER A 34 3.59 11.09 -7.91
C SER A 34 3.22 9.62 -7.81
N THR A 35 4.23 8.75 -7.75
CA THR A 35 3.99 7.33 -7.66
C THR A 35 3.20 7.00 -6.39
N LEU A 36 3.63 7.58 -5.28
CA LEU A 36 2.99 7.31 -4.01
C LEU A 36 1.58 7.92 -3.97
N ASP A 37 1.43 9.14 -4.47
CA ASP A 37 0.12 9.77 -4.55
C ASP A 37 -0.85 8.94 -5.38
N ASN A 38 -0.38 8.37 -6.49
CA ASN A 38 -1.22 7.55 -7.36
C ASN A 38 -1.74 6.32 -6.63
N ILE A 39 -0.92 5.74 -5.77
CA ILE A 39 -1.35 4.61 -4.96
C ILE A 39 -2.40 5.05 -3.94
N MET A 40 -2.12 6.15 -3.26
CA MET A 40 -2.99 6.62 -2.19
C MET A 40 -4.35 7.08 -2.70
N ARG A 41 -4.42 7.50 -3.95
CA ARG A 41 -5.65 8.02 -4.54
C ARG A 41 -6.38 7.01 -5.43
N GLY A 42 -5.81 5.82 -5.58
CA GLY A 42 -6.46 4.78 -6.37
C GLY A 42 -6.27 4.92 -7.87
N ILE A 43 -5.38 5.78 -8.31
CA ILE A 43 -5.07 5.90 -9.73
C ILE A 43 -4.28 4.67 -10.17
N SER A 44 -3.32 4.26 -9.34
CA SER A 44 -2.60 3.01 -9.54
C SER A 44 -3.32 1.94 -8.74
N LYS A 45 -4.15 1.16 -9.40
CA LYS A 45 -5.01 0.21 -8.71
C LYS A 45 -4.32 -1.08 -8.33
N SER A 46 -3.19 -1.35 -8.95
CA SER A 46 -2.45 -2.59 -8.71
C SER A 46 -0.97 -2.30 -8.75
N PRO A 47 -0.42 -1.73 -7.67
CA PRO A 47 1.02 -1.44 -7.63
C PRO A 47 1.82 -2.72 -7.79
N GLY A 48 2.91 -2.63 -8.53
CA GLY A 48 3.76 -3.79 -8.74
C GLY A 48 4.53 -4.19 -7.50
N SER A 49 5.05 -5.41 -7.51
CA SER A 49 5.75 -5.94 -6.35
C SER A 49 7.02 -5.14 -6.00
N ILE A 50 7.70 -4.62 -7.01
CA ILE A 50 8.90 -3.82 -6.75
C ILE A 50 8.54 -2.57 -5.97
N THR A 51 7.46 -1.90 -6.36
CA THR A 51 7.00 -0.70 -5.67
C THR A 51 6.61 -1.03 -4.23
N LEU A 52 5.86 -2.10 -4.02
CA LEU A 52 5.45 -2.50 -2.68
C LEU A 52 6.67 -2.90 -1.84
N HIS A 53 7.64 -3.54 -2.46
CA HIS A 53 8.84 -3.95 -1.75
C HIS A 53 9.64 -2.73 -1.27
N LYS A 54 9.74 -1.71 -2.11
CA LYS A 54 10.42 -0.47 -1.73
C LYS A 54 9.72 0.21 -0.56
N ILE A 55 8.40 0.20 -0.57
CA ILE A 55 7.62 0.77 0.52
C ILE A 55 7.86 -0.03 1.81
N ALA A 56 7.82 -1.36 1.70
CA ALA A 56 8.07 -2.20 2.86
C ALA A 56 9.43 -1.91 3.46
N ASN A 57 10.46 -1.83 2.62
CA ASN A 57 11.82 -1.54 3.09
C ASN A 57 11.89 -0.20 3.80
N ALA A 58 11.16 0.80 3.32
CA ALA A 58 11.14 2.11 3.95
C ALA A 58 10.59 2.04 5.37
N PHE A 59 9.66 1.10 5.61
CA PHE A 59 9.14 0.86 6.95
C PHE A 59 9.97 -0.14 7.74
N ASN A 60 11.10 -0.56 7.17
CA ASN A 60 11.99 -1.53 7.81
C ASN A 60 11.29 -2.88 7.99
N MET A 61 10.51 -3.25 6.99
CA MET A 61 9.75 -4.49 6.97
C MET A 61 10.13 -5.30 5.75
N THR A 62 9.98 -6.61 5.83
CA THR A 62 10.05 -7.45 4.63
C THR A 62 8.77 -7.23 3.83
N LEU A 63 8.79 -7.59 2.55
CA LEU A 63 7.58 -7.52 1.73
C LEU A 63 6.49 -8.40 2.34
N SER A 64 6.88 -9.57 2.81
CA SER A 64 5.96 -10.50 3.45
C SER A 64 5.28 -9.87 4.67
N GLU A 65 6.04 -9.19 5.51
CA GLU A 65 5.48 -8.52 6.68
C GLU A 65 4.53 -7.38 6.30
N PHE A 66 4.91 -6.64 5.27
CA PHE A 66 4.08 -5.53 4.81
C PHE A 66 2.72 -6.03 4.33
N LEU A 67 2.71 -7.17 3.63
CA LEU A 67 1.48 -7.72 3.07
C LEU A 67 0.66 -8.52 4.06
N ASP A 68 1.21 -8.79 5.23
CA ASP A 68 0.53 -9.63 6.22
C ASP A 68 -0.34 -8.77 7.12
N PHE A 69 -1.51 -8.40 6.62
CA PHE A 69 -2.51 -7.73 7.44
C PHE A 69 -3.87 -8.30 7.12
N LYS A 70 -4.74 -8.23 8.12
CA LYS A 70 -5.99 -8.96 8.13
C LYS A 70 -6.86 -8.67 6.90
N GLU A 71 -7.02 -7.39 6.60
CA GLU A 71 -7.92 -6.99 5.52
C GLU A 71 -7.47 -7.53 4.17
N LEU A 72 -6.16 -7.59 3.94
CA LEU A 72 -5.65 -8.14 2.70
C LEU A 72 -5.78 -9.66 2.69
N ASN A 73 -5.44 -10.29 3.83
CA ASN A 73 -5.48 -11.75 3.93
C ASN A 73 -6.88 -12.30 3.75
N GLU A 74 -7.88 -11.54 4.18
CA GLU A 74 -9.27 -11.99 4.15
C GLU A 74 -10.07 -11.41 2.99
N PHE A 75 -9.41 -10.68 2.10
CA PHE A 75 -10.11 -10.08 0.97
C PHE A 75 -10.70 -11.16 0.06
N SER A 76 -11.96 -10.98 -0.32
CA SER A 76 -12.66 -11.94 -1.16
C SER A 76 -12.87 -11.37 -2.55
N PHE A 77 -12.22 -11.98 -3.54
CA PHE A 77 -12.44 -11.60 -4.92
C PHE A 77 -13.81 -12.04 -5.42
N ASP A 78 -14.37 -13.07 -4.79
CA ASP A 78 -15.68 -13.56 -5.18
C ASP A 78 -16.75 -12.51 -5.05
N ASP A 79 -16.70 -11.74 -3.93
CA ASP A 79 -17.69 -10.69 -3.69
C ASP A 79 -17.60 -9.60 -4.74
N ASN A 80 -16.39 -9.34 -5.22
CA ASN A 80 -16.18 -8.29 -6.21
C ASN A 80 -16.55 -8.75 -7.61
N GLU A 81 -16.41 -10.03 -7.87
CA GLU A 81 -16.70 -10.57 -9.20
C GLU A 81 -18.19 -10.68 -9.46
N GLU A 82 -18.98 -10.72 -8.42
CA GLU A 82 -20.41 -10.84 -8.59
C GLU A 82 -21.02 -9.62 -9.28
N GLU A 83 -20.30 -8.54 -9.30
CA GLU A 83 -20.83 -7.31 -9.84
C GLU A 83 -20.67 -7.21 -11.34
N LYS A 84 -20.11 -8.19 -11.96
CA LYS A 84 -19.91 -8.16 -13.40
C LYS A 84 -21.17 -8.47 -14.19
#